data_93b143f000994c937c44ee9cfb2fc611
#
_entry.id   93b143f000994c937c44ee9cfb2fc611
#
_cell.length_a   1.000
_cell.length_b   1.000
_cell.length_c   1.000
_cell.angle_alpha   90.00
_cell.angle_beta   90.00
_cell.angle_gamma   90.00
#
_symmetry.space_group_name_H-M   'P 1'
#
loop_
_entity.id
_entity.type
_entity.pdbx_description
1 polymer ?
#
loop_
_entity_poly.entity_id
_entity_poly.type
_entity_poly.pdbx_seq_one_letter_code
_entity_poly.pdbx_strand_id
1 'polypeptide(L)'
;SIQDYYALTAVFQGVEFGGRHPELSDEHPRKKRAKELYPQMFKERQTLRQAGLSWAEHWGGFQDYQFKAETTKAVRIDFTNPSVFIDELEIFGPKGHRQNFALSSGGATLKTDPSMTQNRGDLHNANDGYFGTMMWKSKAPKDSPDRPWVEIHFTESQTVNRFRSSSNREYYFETDYLVNKQDKKSSVYYPPNFRISTLQEDGTWK
;
A
#
# COMPACT_ATOMS: atom_id res chain seq x y z
N SER A 1 4.49 38.39 16.67
CA SER A 1 5.50 38.94 15.73
C SER A 1 5.84 37.90 14.66
N ILE A 2 6.48 38.32 13.58
CA ILE A 2 7.01 37.39 12.56
C ILE A 2 8.00 36.40 13.19
N GLN A 3 8.76 36.83 14.19
CA GLN A 3 9.67 35.95 14.92
C GLN A 3 8.95 34.85 15.69
N ASP A 4 7.82 35.16 16.31
CA ASP A 4 7.02 34.16 17.02
C ASP A 4 6.43 33.12 16.07
N TYR A 5 6.02 33.54 14.85
CA TYR A 5 5.56 32.64 13.81
C TYR A 5 6.65 31.66 13.37
N TYR A 6 7.86 32.14 13.10
CA TYR A 6 8.98 31.26 12.73
C TYR A 6 9.44 30.36 13.86
N ALA A 7 9.41 30.85 15.11
CA ALA A 7 9.72 30.05 16.29
C ALA A 7 8.69 28.90 16.45
N LEU A 8 7.39 29.21 16.27
CA LEU A 8 6.33 28.21 16.32
C LEU A 8 6.47 27.19 15.18
N THR A 9 6.75 27.66 13.97
CA THR A 9 6.96 26.79 12.82
C THR A 9 8.17 25.87 13.02
N ALA A 10 9.26 26.38 13.61
CA ALA A 10 10.45 25.59 13.92
C ALA A 10 10.19 24.49 14.97
N VAL A 11 9.29 24.75 15.94
CA VAL A 11 8.88 23.73 16.94
C VAL A 11 8.12 22.59 16.29
N PHE A 12 7.34 22.87 15.24
CA PHE A 12 6.59 21.85 14.51
C PHE A 12 7.33 21.29 13.29
N GLN A 13 8.48 21.87 12.95
CA GLN A 13 9.34 21.38 11.88
C GLN A 13 9.95 20.05 12.30
N GLY A 14 9.50 18.96 11.68
CA GLY A 14 9.86 17.58 12.03
C GLY A 14 8.88 16.88 12.96
N VAL A 15 7.74 17.50 13.28
CA VAL A 15 6.61 16.78 13.89
C VAL A 15 5.89 16.02 12.78
N GLU A 16 6.18 14.75 12.69
CA GLU A 16 5.35 13.84 11.90
C GLU A 16 4.07 13.55 12.69
N PHE A 17 2.92 13.79 12.07
CA PHE A 17 1.65 13.33 12.61
C PHE A 17 1.62 11.81 12.44
N GLY A 18 1.98 11.11 13.51
CA GLY A 18 1.88 9.66 13.61
C GLY A 18 1.04 9.29 14.81
N GLY A 19 0.18 8.29 14.65
CA GLY A 19 -0.52 7.71 15.78
C GLY A 19 0.48 7.05 16.74
N ARG A 20 0.40 7.39 18.00
CA ARG A 20 1.05 6.61 19.05
C ARG A 20 0.15 5.43 19.38
N HIS A 21 0.59 4.23 19.04
CA HIS A 21 0.00 3.04 19.63
C HIS A 21 0.25 3.07 21.14
N PRO A 22 -0.80 3.02 21.96
CA PRO A 22 -0.58 2.82 23.40
C PRO A 22 0.22 1.54 23.58
N GLU A 23 1.32 1.62 24.32
CA GLU A 23 2.05 0.42 24.70
C GLU A 23 1.13 -0.44 25.58
N LEU A 24 0.64 -1.52 24.99
CA LEU A 24 -0.17 -2.48 25.73
C LEU A 24 0.73 -3.24 26.71
N SER A 25 0.29 -3.37 27.94
CA SER A 25 0.99 -4.20 28.91
C SER A 25 1.10 -5.64 28.42
N ASP A 26 2.09 -6.37 28.89
CA ASP A 26 2.27 -7.79 28.51
C ASP A 26 1.08 -8.67 28.91
N GLU A 27 0.34 -8.25 29.93
CA GLU A 27 -0.86 -8.91 30.43
C GLU A 27 -2.10 -8.61 29.59
N HIS A 28 -2.05 -7.63 28.69
CA HIS A 28 -3.19 -7.26 27.88
C HIS A 28 -3.66 -8.44 27.01
N PRO A 29 -4.97 -8.77 26.98
CA PRO A 29 -5.48 -9.94 26.26
C PRO A 29 -5.05 -10.03 24.80
N ARG A 30 -4.98 -8.89 24.11
CA ARG A 30 -4.53 -8.82 22.71
C ARG A 30 -3.06 -9.16 22.55
N LYS A 31 -2.21 -8.70 23.46
CA LYS A 31 -0.77 -9.00 23.43
C LYS A 31 -0.53 -10.49 23.71
N LYS A 32 -1.26 -11.07 24.66
CA LYS A 32 -1.25 -12.52 24.90
C LYS A 32 -1.69 -13.29 23.66
N ARG A 33 -2.81 -12.90 23.08
CA ARG A 33 -3.33 -13.55 21.85
C ARG A 33 -2.38 -13.42 20.67
N ALA A 34 -1.74 -12.28 20.51
CA ALA A 34 -0.72 -12.08 19.46
C ALA A 34 0.47 -13.03 19.67
N LYS A 35 0.98 -13.19 20.88
CA LYS A 35 2.08 -14.13 21.20
C LYS A 35 1.72 -15.58 20.83
N GLU A 36 0.47 -15.98 20.97
CA GLU A 36 -0.01 -17.31 20.56
C GLU A 36 -0.12 -17.47 19.04
N LEU A 37 -0.58 -16.43 18.36
CA LEU A 37 -0.87 -16.48 16.93
C LEU A 37 0.38 -16.27 16.04
N TYR A 38 1.33 -15.46 16.47
CA TYR A 38 2.54 -15.17 15.65
C TYR A 38 3.32 -16.42 15.25
N PRO A 39 3.59 -17.40 16.11
CA PRO A 39 4.29 -18.61 15.72
C PRO A 39 3.53 -19.42 14.67
N GLN A 40 2.20 -19.50 14.79
CA GLN A 40 1.35 -20.20 13.84
C GLN A 40 1.36 -19.50 12.48
N MET A 41 1.15 -18.19 12.46
CA MET A 41 1.20 -17.38 11.24
C MET A 41 2.56 -17.48 10.57
N PHE A 42 3.65 -17.45 11.32
CA PHE A 42 5.00 -17.60 10.78
C PHE A 42 5.21 -18.97 10.13
N LYS A 43 4.74 -20.03 10.75
CA LYS A 43 4.80 -21.39 10.21
C LYS A 43 4.01 -21.51 8.90
N GLU A 44 2.78 -21.00 8.88
CA GLU A 44 1.95 -21.02 7.66
C GLU A 44 2.59 -20.22 6.50
N ARG A 45 3.14 -19.05 6.80
CA ARG A 45 3.90 -18.27 5.79
C ARG A 45 5.10 -19.02 5.24
N GLN A 46 5.81 -19.77 6.07
CA GLN A 46 6.92 -20.60 5.61
C GLN A 46 6.45 -21.73 4.69
N THR A 47 5.35 -22.39 5.05
CA THR A 47 4.75 -23.44 4.23
C THR A 47 4.35 -22.89 2.85
N LEU A 48 3.68 -21.74 2.80
CA LEU A 48 3.29 -21.09 1.55
C LEU A 48 4.50 -20.70 0.69
N ARG A 49 5.56 -20.18 1.31
CA ARG A 49 6.82 -19.87 0.60
C ARG A 49 7.48 -21.11 0.01
N GLN A 50 7.53 -22.20 0.76
CA GLN A 50 8.10 -23.47 0.31
C GLN A 50 7.30 -24.08 -0.84
N ALA A 51 5.97 -23.94 -0.80
CA ALA A 51 5.10 -24.38 -1.87
C ALA A 51 5.23 -23.54 -3.16
N GLY A 52 5.87 -22.35 -3.08
CA GLY A 52 6.06 -21.46 -4.23
C GLY A 52 4.76 -20.87 -4.80
N LEU A 53 3.68 -20.93 -4.04
CA LEU A 53 2.38 -20.41 -4.44
C LEU A 53 2.25 -18.93 -4.10
N SER A 54 1.43 -18.23 -4.87
CA SER A 54 1.06 -16.85 -4.55
C SER A 54 -0.03 -16.83 -3.48
N TRP A 55 0.03 -15.87 -2.57
CA TRP A 55 -1.00 -15.65 -1.56
C TRP A 55 -1.17 -14.18 -1.23
N ALA A 56 -2.30 -13.83 -0.64
CA ALA A 56 -2.60 -12.50 -0.17
C ALA A 56 -2.91 -12.48 1.31
N GLU A 57 -2.52 -11.41 1.98
CA GLU A 57 -2.87 -11.11 3.37
C GLU A 57 -3.64 -9.78 3.42
N HIS A 58 -4.74 -9.75 4.15
CA HIS A 58 -5.56 -8.57 4.33
C HIS A 58 -5.40 -8.05 5.76
N TRP A 59 -4.91 -6.83 5.87
CA TRP A 59 -4.59 -6.18 7.14
C TRP A 59 -5.47 -4.96 7.45
N GLY A 60 -6.69 -4.95 6.95
CA GLY A 60 -7.53 -3.80 7.07
C GLY A 60 -7.14 -2.69 6.09
N GLY A 61 -6.35 -1.70 6.48
CA GLY A 61 -5.97 -0.57 5.62
C GLY A 61 -5.04 -0.91 4.46
N PHE A 62 -4.48 -2.08 4.43
CA PHE A 62 -3.64 -2.53 3.33
C PHE A 62 -3.80 -4.02 3.02
N GLN A 63 -3.46 -4.38 1.80
CA GLN A 63 -3.41 -5.74 1.30
C GLN A 63 -1.98 -6.05 0.88
N ASP A 64 -1.46 -7.15 1.37
CA ASP A 64 -0.18 -7.72 0.99
C ASP A 64 -0.38 -8.88 0.03
N TYR A 65 0.29 -8.84 -1.12
CA TYR A 65 0.26 -9.90 -2.10
C TYR A 65 1.67 -10.43 -2.34
N GLN A 66 1.85 -11.73 -2.12
CA GLN A 66 3.12 -12.44 -2.34
C GLN A 66 3.02 -13.25 -3.63
N PHE A 67 4.07 -13.24 -4.42
CA PHE A 67 4.13 -13.97 -5.69
C PHE A 67 5.54 -14.51 -5.93
N LYS A 68 5.68 -15.35 -6.96
CA LYS A 68 6.99 -15.87 -7.36
C LYS A 68 7.91 -14.71 -7.73
N ALA A 69 9.16 -14.76 -7.27
CA ALA A 69 10.13 -13.72 -7.59
C ALA A 69 10.39 -13.63 -9.11
N GLU A 70 10.26 -12.41 -9.63
CA GLU A 70 10.50 -12.08 -11.02
C GLU A 70 11.41 -10.86 -11.11
N THR A 71 12.36 -10.87 -12.06
CA THR A 71 13.22 -9.71 -12.33
C THR A 71 12.62 -8.90 -13.47
N THR A 72 12.36 -7.62 -13.20
CA THR A 72 11.63 -6.76 -14.13
C THR A 72 12.03 -5.29 -13.97
N LYS A 73 11.77 -4.49 -14.99
CA LYS A 73 11.90 -3.01 -14.96
C LYS A 73 10.61 -2.31 -14.59
N ALA A 74 9.49 -2.99 -14.65
CA ALA A 74 8.20 -2.41 -14.30
C ALA A 74 7.18 -3.46 -13.86
N VAL A 75 6.25 -3.02 -13.02
CA VAL A 75 5.10 -3.81 -12.56
C VAL A 75 3.84 -3.06 -12.96
N ARG A 76 2.84 -3.78 -13.48
CA ARG A 76 1.52 -3.25 -13.80
C ARG A 76 0.47 -3.87 -12.90
N ILE A 77 -0.40 -3.01 -12.39
CA ILE A 77 -1.53 -3.37 -11.54
C ILE A 77 -2.80 -3.00 -12.30
N ASP A 78 -3.59 -3.98 -12.68
CA ASP A 78 -4.90 -3.79 -13.31
C ASP A 78 -5.98 -4.03 -12.25
N PHE A 79 -6.78 -3.02 -11.93
CA PHE A 79 -7.83 -3.12 -10.94
C PHE A 79 -9.13 -3.67 -11.54
N THR A 80 -9.87 -4.46 -10.78
CA THR A 80 -11.16 -5.00 -11.24
C THR A 80 -12.33 -4.03 -11.01
N ASN A 81 -12.17 -3.11 -10.06
CA ASN A 81 -13.18 -2.14 -9.73
C ASN A 81 -13.15 -0.94 -10.69
N PRO A 82 -14.29 -0.38 -11.08
CA PRO A 82 -14.35 0.80 -11.94
C PRO A 82 -13.87 2.08 -11.26
N SER A 83 -13.66 2.05 -9.95
CA SER A 83 -13.15 3.17 -9.17
C SER A 83 -12.22 2.65 -8.09
N VAL A 84 -11.08 3.33 -7.92
CA VAL A 84 -10.05 2.99 -6.94
C VAL A 84 -9.64 4.23 -6.15
N PHE A 85 -9.25 3.99 -4.90
CA PHE A 85 -8.69 4.97 -3.99
C PHE A 85 -7.45 4.34 -3.38
N ILE A 86 -6.29 4.84 -3.77
CA ILE A 86 -4.99 4.30 -3.35
C ILE A 86 -4.24 5.38 -2.60
N ASP A 87 -3.85 5.05 -1.38
CA ASP A 87 -3.02 5.86 -0.52
C ASP A 87 -1.54 5.63 -0.84
N GLU A 88 -1.14 4.35 -0.94
CA GLU A 88 0.24 3.99 -1.26
C GLU A 88 0.33 2.64 -1.99
N LEU A 89 1.25 2.56 -2.95
CA LEU A 89 1.65 1.36 -3.66
C LEU A 89 3.10 1.03 -3.30
N GLU A 90 3.33 -0.16 -2.80
CA GLU A 90 4.66 -0.58 -2.37
C GLU A 90 5.07 -1.86 -3.08
N ILE A 91 6.30 -1.92 -3.58
CA ILE A 91 6.90 -3.11 -4.21
C ILE A 91 8.14 -3.50 -3.44
N PHE A 92 8.26 -4.78 -3.11
CA PHE A 92 9.38 -5.31 -2.35
C PHE A 92 9.99 -6.53 -3.02
N GLY A 93 11.28 -6.74 -2.75
CA GLY A 93 12.02 -7.91 -3.19
C GLY A 93 12.09 -9.02 -2.13
N PRO A 94 12.74 -10.17 -2.48
CA PRO A 94 12.84 -11.34 -1.60
C PRO A 94 13.58 -11.08 -0.28
N LYS A 95 14.41 -10.05 -0.23
CA LYS A 95 15.21 -9.69 0.97
C LYS A 95 14.40 -8.96 2.05
N GLY A 96 13.08 -8.81 1.86
CA GLY A 96 12.17 -8.25 2.87
C GLY A 96 11.77 -6.80 2.65
N HIS A 97 11.16 -6.17 3.66
CA HIS A 97 10.43 -4.90 3.57
C HIS A 97 11.29 -3.65 3.68
N ARG A 98 12.60 -3.76 3.74
CA ARG A 98 13.47 -2.62 4.05
C ARG A 98 13.59 -1.61 2.91
N GLN A 99 13.25 -2.02 1.70
CA GLN A 99 13.34 -1.17 0.52
C GLN A 99 12.08 -1.30 -0.30
N ASN A 100 11.28 -0.24 -0.34
CA ASN A 100 10.17 -0.10 -1.27
C ASN A 100 10.69 0.42 -2.60
N PHE A 101 10.69 -0.43 -3.63
CA PHE A 101 11.16 -0.06 -4.98
C PHE A 101 10.19 0.87 -5.72
N ALA A 102 8.95 1.00 -5.24
CA ALA A 102 7.96 1.87 -5.87
C ALA A 102 8.09 3.34 -5.48
N LEU A 103 8.89 3.68 -4.44
CA LEU A 103 9.00 5.05 -3.95
C LEU A 103 9.54 6.02 -5.01
N SER A 104 8.87 7.16 -5.14
CA SER A 104 9.29 8.26 -6.03
C SER A 104 10.64 8.86 -5.61
N SER A 105 10.93 8.92 -4.31
CA SER A 105 12.23 9.34 -3.78
C SER A 105 13.37 8.39 -4.16
N GLY A 106 13.07 7.14 -4.51
CA GLY A 106 14.00 6.17 -5.09
C GLY A 106 14.10 6.24 -6.63
N GLY A 107 13.41 7.19 -7.25
CA GLY A 107 13.40 7.40 -8.70
C GLY A 107 12.33 6.59 -9.46
N ALA A 108 11.48 5.83 -8.76
CA ALA A 108 10.37 5.15 -9.42
C ALA A 108 9.34 6.14 -9.97
N THR A 109 8.78 5.81 -11.13
CA THR A 109 7.75 6.64 -11.78
C THR A 109 6.47 5.84 -11.99
N LEU A 110 5.33 6.52 -11.85
CA LEU A 110 4.02 5.93 -12.09
C LEU A 110 3.45 6.39 -13.43
N LYS A 111 2.72 5.49 -14.10
CA LYS A 111 1.91 5.79 -15.28
C LYS A 111 0.52 5.20 -15.13
N THR A 112 -0.47 5.88 -15.64
CA THR A 112 -1.87 5.44 -15.70
C THR A 112 -2.54 6.03 -16.94
N ASP A 113 -3.76 5.62 -17.22
CA ASP A 113 -4.57 6.26 -18.25
C ASP A 113 -5.06 7.64 -17.76
N PRO A 114 -4.63 8.74 -18.39
CA PRO A 114 -5.03 10.10 -17.98
C PRO A 114 -6.55 10.32 -18.04
N SER A 115 -7.27 9.61 -18.90
CA SER A 115 -8.73 9.73 -19.03
C SER A 115 -9.49 9.24 -17.82
N MET A 116 -8.85 8.41 -17.00
CA MET A 116 -9.43 7.82 -15.79
C MET A 116 -9.07 8.57 -14.51
N THR A 117 -8.26 9.60 -14.58
CA THR A 117 -7.82 10.36 -13.40
C THR A 117 -8.87 11.40 -13.02
N GLN A 118 -9.32 11.41 -11.76
CA GLN A 118 -10.21 12.46 -11.25
C GLN A 118 -9.40 13.64 -10.71
N ASN A 119 -9.94 14.86 -10.80
CA ASN A 119 -9.33 16.15 -10.40
C ASN A 119 -8.97 16.28 -8.89
N ARG A 120 -9.00 15.23 -8.11
CA ARG A 120 -8.62 15.22 -6.70
C ARG A 120 -7.80 13.98 -6.41
N GLY A 121 -6.53 14.12 -6.50
CA GLY A 121 -5.57 13.07 -6.17
C GLY A 121 -4.60 12.87 -7.32
N ASP A 122 -3.43 13.47 -7.18
CA ASP A 122 -2.31 13.26 -8.09
C ASP A 122 -1.88 11.79 -8.03
N LEU A 123 -1.53 11.21 -9.15
CA LEU A 123 -0.98 9.86 -9.21
C LEU A 123 0.28 9.72 -8.33
N HIS A 124 1.04 10.80 -8.21
CA HIS A 124 2.22 10.88 -7.36
C HIS A 124 1.95 10.53 -5.88
N ASN A 125 0.75 10.82 -5.36
CA ASN A 125 0.39 10.47 -3.98
C ASN A 125 0.35 8.96 -3.73
N ALA A 126 0.36 8.15 -4.77
CA ALA A 126 0.33 6.70 -4.61
C ALA A 126 1.73 6.06 -4.45
N ASN A 127 2.81 6.87 -4.48
CA ASN A 127 4.17 6.39 -4.25
C ASN A 127 5.09 7.45 -3.59
N ASP A 128 4.53 8.37 -2.86
CA ASP A 128 5.28 9.44 -2.19
C ASP A 128 5.86 9.04 -0.83
N GLY A 129 5.39 7.92 -0.28
CA GLY A 129 5.83 7.38 1.01
C GLY A 129 5.05 7.94 2.21
N TYR A 130 4.03 8.77 1.97
CA TYR A 130 3.19 9.32 3.02
C TYR A 130 1.85 8.60 3.09
N PHE A 131 1.48 8.17 4.30
CA PHE A 131 0.25 7.45 4.55
C PHE A 131 -0.81 8.37 5.17
N GLY A 132 -2.08 8.19 4.78
CA GLY A 132 -3.20 8.88 5.39
C GLY A 132 -3.38 10.33 4.96
N THR A 133 -2.64 10.83 3.99
CA THR A 133 -2.69 12.23 3.54
C THR A 133 -3.62 12.43 2.36
N MET A 134 -3.12 12.26 1.16
CA MET A 134 -3.87 12.41 -0.08
C MET A 134 -3.80 11.11 -0.89
N MET A 135 -4.94 10.63 -1.33
CA MET A 135 -5.03 9.39 -2.11
C MET A 135 -5.09 9.69 -3.60
N TRP A 136 -4.42 8.86 -4.40
CA TRP A 136 -4.71 8.79 -5.82
C TRP A 136 -6.13 8.23 -6.03
N LYS A 137 -6.90 8.93 -6.82
CA LYS A 137 -8.27 8.53 -7.18
C LYS A 137 -8.36 8.34 -8.68
N SER A 138 -8.82 7.16 -9.09
CA SER A 138 -9.07 6.87 -10.48
C SER A 138 -10.44 6.25 -10.66
N LYS A 139 -11.13 6.62 -11.73
CA LYS A 139 -12.47 6.12 -12.04
C LYS A 139 -12.63 5.98 -13.54
N ALA A 140 -13.06 4.79 -13.96
CA ALA A 140 -13.45 4.57 -15.33
C ALA A 140 -14.67 5.43 -15.72
N PRO A 141 -14.77 5.89 -16.99
CA PRO A 141 -15.98 6.52 -17.49
C PRO A 141 -17.20 5.65 -17.25
N LYS A 142 -18.37 6.29 -17.09
CA LYS A 142 -19.62 5.57 -16.93
C LYS A 142 -19.85 4.67 -18.14
N ASP A 143 -20.23 3.44 -17.87
CA ASP A 143 -20.53 2.42 -18.89
C ASP A 143 -19.31 1.96 -19.74
N SER A 144 -18.08 2.38 -19.36
CA SER A 144 -16.85 1.87 -19.97
C SER A 144 -16.54 0.44 -19.49
N PRO A 145 -16.13 -0.46 -20.39
CA PRO A 145 -15.57 -1.75 -20.01
C PRO A 145 -14.17 -1.62 -19.39
N ASP A 146 -13.49 -0.49 -19.62
CA ASP A 146 -12.14 -0.24 -19.13
C ASP A 146 -12.09 -0.15 -17.62
N ARG A 147 -10.95 -0.47 -17.07
CA ARG A 147 -10.71 -0.43 -15.62
C ARG A 147 -9.43 0.35 -15.34
N PRO A 148 -9.37 1.04 -14.19
CA PRO A 148 -8.14 1.71 -13.76
C PRO A 148 -6.97 0.73 -13.72
N TRP A 149 -5.82 1.24 -14.10
CA TRP A 149 -4.56 0.54 -13.98
C TRP A 149 -3.45 1.53 -13.61
N VAL A 150 -2.36 1.00 -13.08
CA VAL A 150 -1.14 1.75 -12.83
C VAL A 150 0.07 0.91 -13.18
N GLU A 151 1.05 1.52 -13.80
CA GLU A 151 2.38 0.95 -14.01
C GLU A 151 3.37 1.65 -13.09
N ILE A 152 4.22 0.86 -12.45
CA ILE A 152 5.32 1.29 -11.59
C ILE A 152 6.61 0.96 -12.33
N HIS A 153 7.31 1.98 -12.82
CA HIS A 153 8.58 1.82 -13.54
C HIS A 153 9.74 2.11 -12.61
N PHE A 154 10.68 1.17 -12.53
CA PHE A 154 11.89 1.29 -11.73
C PHE A 154 13.01 1.96 -12.54
N THR A 155 13.99 2.57 -11.85
CA THR A 155 15.18 3.15 -12.47
C THR A 155 16.07 2.08 -13.10
N GLU A 156 16.08 0.89 -12.52
CA GLU A 156 16.82 -0.29 -12.98
C GLU A 156 16.00 -1.56 -12.76
N SER A 157 16.43 -2.68 -13.35
CA SER A 157 15.75 -3.96 -13.12
C SER A 157 15.82 -4.36 -11.65
N GLN A 158 14.66 -4.71 -11.07
CA GLN A 158 14.53 -5.16 -9.69
C GLN A 158 13.99 -6.58 -9.64
N THR A 159 14.49 -7.39 -8.71
CA THR A 159 13.85 -8.67 -8.40
C THR A 159 12.78 -8.44 -7.37
N VAL A 160 11.53 -8.63 -7.77
CA VAL A 160 10.33 -8.34 -6.96
C VAL A 160 9.55 -9.62 -6.70
N ASN A 161 8.90 -9.71 -5.54
CA ASN A 161 8.04 -10.85 -5.18
C ASN A 161 6.90 -10.47 -4.26
N ARG A 162 6.71 -9.18 -4.00
CA ARG A 162 5.68 -8.72 -3.10
C ARG A 162 5.16 -7.35 -3.51
N PHE A 163 3.85 -7.23 -3.51
CA PHE A 163 3.12 -5.99 -3.73
C PHE A 163 2.26 -5.69 -2.52
N ARG A 164 2.23 -4.45 -2.10
CA ARG A 164 1.30 -3.96 -1.09
C ARG A 164 0.54 -2.76 -1.65
N SER A 165 -0.76 -2.77 -1.43
CA SER A 165 -1.65 -1.65 -1.73
C SER A 165 -2.33 -1.17 -0.46
N SER A 166 -2.24 0.12 -0.19
CA SER A 166 -2.89 0.77 0.95
C SER A 166 -3.97 1.72 0.43
N SER A 167 -5.15 1.70 1.05
CA SER A 167 -6.25 2.62 0.72
C SER A 167 -6.48 3.67 1.79
N ASN A 168 -6.15 3.38 3.02
CA ASN A 168 -6.20 4.32 4.14
C ASN A 168 -5.47 3.70 5.34
N ARG A 169 -4.14 3.67 5.26
CA ARG A 169 -3.32 2.94 6.22
C ARG A 169 -3.31 3.57 7.61
N GLU A 170 -3.42 4.89 7.69
CA GLU A 170 -3.41 5.62 8.95
C GLU A 170 -4.53 5.14 9.89
N TYR A 171 -5.72 4.95 9.40
CA TYR A 171 -6.86 4.49 10.20
C TYR A 171 -6.69 3.12 10.84
N TYR A 172 -5.77 2.30 10.36
CA TYR A 172 -5.59 0.93 10.80
C TYR A 172 -4.46 0.72 11.79
N PHE A 173 -3.52 1.65 11.82
CA PHE A 173 -2.41 1.57 12.78
C PHE A 173 -2.70 2.29 14.07
N GLU A 174 -3.56 3.29 14.06
CA GLU A 174 -3.84 4.10 15.23
C GLU A 174 -5.00 3.57 16.06
N THR A 175 -5.89 2.91 15.43
CA THR A 175 -7.06 2.42 16.13
C THR A 175 -7.03 0.92 16.12
N ASP A 176 -6.73 0.33 17.25
CA ASP A 176 -7.35 -0.90 17.68
C ASP A 176 -8.89 -0.79 17.74
N TYR A 177 -9.43 0.26 17.22
CA TYR A 177 -10.83 0.34 16.88
C TYR A 177 -11.04 -0.66 15.76
N LEU A 178 -11.28 -1.89 16.18
CA LEU A 178 -12.25 -2.66 15.45
C LEU A 178 -13.34 -1.69 15.10
N VAL A 179 -13.39 -1.31 13.83
CA VAL A 179 -14.46 -0.51 13.26
C VAL A 179 -15.72 -1.05 13.90
N ASN A 180 -16.31 -0.26 14.79
CA ASN A 180 -17.47 -0.69 15.50
C ASN A 180 -18.45 -1.10 14.42
N LYS A 181 -18.92 -2.34 14.41
CA LYS A 181 -19.83 -2.85 13.38
C LYS A 181 -21.06 -1.94 13.17
N GLN A 182 -21.27 -1.02 14.09
CA GLN A 182 -22.31 -0.01 14.05
C GLN A 182 -21.92 1.24 13.24
N ASP A 183 -20.63 1.55 13.05
CA ASP A 183 -20.17 2.66 12.21
C ASP A 183 -20.01 2.22 10.75
N LYS A 184 -21.09 1.78 10.15
CA LYS A 184 -21.19 1.53 8.70
C LYS A 184 -20.90 2.76 7.82
N LYS A 185 -20.57 3.90 8.43
CA LYS A 185 -20.27 5.16 7.74
C LYS A 185 -18.80 5.50 7.64
N SER A 186 -17.93 4.89 8.41
CA SER A 186 -16.50 4.98 8.09
C SER A 186 -16.26 4.05 6.91
N SER A 187 -16.19 4.64 5.75
CA SER A 187 -15.84 3.93 4.51
C SER A 187 -14.39 3.49 4.62
N VAL A 188 -14.22 2.34 5.25
CA VAL A 188 -12.98 1.58 5.16
C VAL A 188 -12.88 1.16 3.71
N TYR A 189 -12.11 1.90 2.94
CA TYR A 189 -11.82 1.53 1.56
C TYR A 189 -10.85 0.36 1.61
N TYR A 190 -11.38 -0.85 1.45
CA TYR A 190 -10.53 -1.99 1.18
C TYR A 190 -9.85 -1.79 -0.17
N PRO A 191 -8.56 -2.10 -0.27
CA PRO A 191 -7.91 -2.12 -1.58
C PRO A 191 -8.74 -2.95 -2.55
N PRO A 192 -8.97 -2.45 -3.77
CA PRO A 192 -9.75 -3.19 -4.77
C PRO A 192 -9.01 -4.47 -5.15
N ASN A 193 -9.76 -5.46 -5.64
CA ASN A 193 -9.16 -6.61 -6.28
C ASN A 193 -8.37 -6.18 -7.52
N PHE A 194 -7.27 -6.87 -7.78
CA PHE A 194 -6.34 -6.51 -8.85
C PHE A 194 -5.71 -7.75 -9.48
N ARG A 195 -5.11 -7.54 -10.63
CA ARG A 195 -4.15 -8.44 -11.27
C ARG A 195 -2.81 -7.72 -11.33
N ILE A 196 -1.73 -8.43 -11.00
CA ILE A 196 -0.36 -7.94 -11.12
C ILE A 196 0.33 -8.61 -12.31
N SER A 197 1.09 -7.83 -13.06
CA SER A 197 1.89 -8.29 -14.19
C SER A 197 3.28 -7.65 -14.14
N THR A 198 4.28 -8.36 -14.65
CA THR A 198 5.66 -7.88 -14.77
C THR A 198 6.02 -7.65 -16.23
N LEU A 199 6.79 -6.60 -16.50
CA LEU A 199 7.27 -6.28 -17.85
C LEU A 199 8.37 -7.26 -18.23
N GLN A 200 8.20 -7.97 -19.34
CA GLN A 200 9.19 -8.90 -19.88
C GLN A 200 10.19 -8.15 -20.78
N GLU A 201 11.31 -8.80 -21.11
CA GLU A 201 12.35 -8.23 -21.97
C GLU A 201 11.85 -7.92 -23.39
N ASP A 202 10.88 -8.67 -23.88
CA ASP A 202 10.22 -8.46 -25.18
C ASP A 202 9.19 -7.33 -25.18
N GLY A 203 8.99 -6.65 -24.05
CA GLY A 203 8.03 -5.56 -23.88
C GLY A 203 6.60 -6.03 -23.57
N THR A 204 6.36 -7.33 -23.40
CA THR A 204 5.04 -7.85 -23.05
C THR A 204 4.83 -7.86 -21.52
N TRP A 205 3.57 -7.87 -21.10
CA TRP A 205 3.16 -7.99 -19.71
C TRP A 205 2.75 -9.45 -19.40
N LYS A 206 3.38 -10.03 -18.40
CA LYS A 206 3.11 -11.40 -17.96
C LYS A 206 2.50 -11.42 -16.55
#